data_1dd2b5f299e1eb765cb77ae2e8b6ccbf
#
_entry.id   1dd2b5f299e1eb765cb77ae2e8b6ccbf
#
_cell.length_a   1.000
_cell.length_b   1.000
_cell.length_c   1.000
_cell.angle_alpha   90.00
_cell.angle_beta   90.00
_cell.angle_gamma   90.00
#
_symmetry.space_group_name_H-M   'P 1'
#
loop_
_entity.id
_entity.type
_entity.pdbx_description
1 polymer ?
#
loop_
_entity_poly.entity_id
_entity_poly.type
_entity_poly.pdbx_seq_one_letter_code
_entity_poly.pdbx_strand_id
1 'polypeptide(L)'
;MKRHIALIPAAGSGRRFGGKQAKQYQLIDGKPILFHTLERLNKSFFQSIYVVGKKDSFDFASFKKDYESFFPGVIFLPLGGEERSDTVQKAVFYLFQQNKVFSQDWLWVHDAVRCLIQEKWLQTLKQVVEEKNHSAILASKVTDTVKKAEPDKLVIATTIQRDDLYLAQTPQVFPAGVLAQALEGDRTGARDEAMLVEKLGQPVELVSVSYTHLTLPTSDLV
;
A
#
# COMPACT_ATOMS: atom_id res chain seq x y z
N MET A 1 -8.61 5.94 -22.73
CA MET A 1 -7.95 6.52 -21.54
C MET A 1 -7.66 5.38 -20.58
N LYS A 2 -6.45 5.26 -20.02
CA LYS A 2 -6.11 4.23 -19.04
C LYS A 2 -6.82 4.55 -17.72
N ARG A 3 -7.46 3.56 -17.10
CA ARG A 3 -8.17 3.73 -15.83
C ARG A 3 -7.19 3.69 -14.67
N HIS A 4 -7.48 4.44 -13.62
CA HIS A 4 -6.77 4.40 -12.34
C HIS A 4 -7.63 3.68 -11.32
N ILE A 5 -7.13 2.58 -10.79
CA ILE A 5 -7.86 1.67 -9.91
C ILE A 5 -7.04 1.49 -8.63
N ALA A 6 -7.63 1.81 -7.48
CA ALA A 6 -6.96 1.65 -6.19
C ALA A 6 -7.25 0.28 -5.58
N LEU A 7 -6.22 -0.33 -4.99
CA LEU A 7 -6.26 -1.59 -4.26
C LEU A 7 -5.72 -1.38 -2.84
N ILE A 8 -6.55 -1.64 -1.85
CA ILE A 8 -6.25 -1.42 -0.44
C ILE A 8 -6.21 -2.76 0.29
N PRO A 9 -5.03 -3.40 0.45
CA PRO A 9 -4.90 -4.60 1.26
C PRO A 9 -5.16 -4.29 2.74
N ALA A 10 -6.23 -4.86 3.29
CA ALA A 10 -6.72 -4.67 4.65
C ALA A 10 -6.88 -5.99 5.43
N ALA A 11 -6.21 -7.07 4.99
CA ALA A 11 -6.28 -8.40 5.60
C ALA A 11 -5.29 -8.62 6.75
N GLY A 12 -4.37 -7.68 7.01
CA GLY A 12 -3.35 -7.81 8.04
C GLY A 12 -3.93 -7.90 9.45
N SER A 13 -3.45 -8.87 10.23
CA SER A 13 -3.91 -9.11 11.61
C SER A 13 -3.36 -8.12 12.65
N GLY A 14 -2.42 -7.26 12.26
CA GLY A 14 -1.81 -6.29 13.19
C GLY A 14 -1.00 -6.89 14.35
N ARG A 15 -0.57 -8.18 14.26
CA ARG A 15 0.09 -8.93 15.35
C ARG A 15 1.23 -8.17 16.05
N ARG A 16 1.96 -7.33 15.32
CA ARG A 16 3.05 -6.50 15.87
C ARG A 16 2.58 -5.38 16.81
N PHE A 17 1.27 -5.13 16.87
CA PHE A 17 0.68 -4.03 17.65
C PHE A 17 0.13 -4.48 19.02
N GLY A 18 0.20 -5.80 19.35
CA GLY A 18 -0.21 -6.34 20.66
C GLY A 18 -1.72 -6.24 20.98
N GLY A 19 -2.50 -5.56 20.15
CA GLY A 19 -3.93 -5.34 20.38
C GLY A 19 -4.81 -6.52 19.90
N LYS A 20 -6.02 -6.63 20.49
CA LYS A 20 -7.04 -7.62 20.06
C LYS A 20 -7.61 -7.31 18.67
N GLN A 21 -7.56 -6.06 18.22
CA GLN A 21 -8.10 -5.57 16.96
C GLN A 21 -6.97 -5.18 16.00
N ALA A 22 -7.11 -5.50 14.71
CA ALA A 22 -6.14 -5.13 13.69
C ALA A 22 -6.03 -3.61 13.52
N LYS A 23 -4.79 -3.11 13.28
CA LYS A 23 -4.45 -1.67 13.27
C LYS A 23 -5.37 -0.83 12.38
N GLN A 24 -5.75 -1.33 11.22
CA GLN A 24 -6.60 -0.61 10.26
C GLN A 24 -8.02 -0.35 10.75
N TYR A 25 -8.48 -1.09 11.77
CA TYR A 25 -9.81 -0.91 12.37
C TYR A 25 -9.77 -0.17 13.70
N GLN A 26 -8.59 0.17 14.21
CA GLN A 26 -8.47 1.03 15.39
C GLN A 26 -8.99 2.43 15.10
N LEU A 27 -9.57 3.06 16.13
CA LEU A 27 -10.23 4.34 15.97
C LEU A 27 -9.25 5.51 16.11
N ILE A 28 -9.38 6.48 15.22
CA ILE A 28 -8.84 7.82 15.33
C ILE A 28 -10.04 8.76 15.20
N ASP A 29 -10.21 9.64 16.16
CA ASP A 29 -11.34 10.59 16.17
C ASP A 29 -12.71 9.91 15.93
N GLY A 30 -12.92 8.79 16.61
CA GLY A 30 -14.17 8.02 16.56
C GLY A 30 -14.42 7.20 15.30
N LYS A 31 -13.48 7.19 14.32
CA LYS A 31 -13.59 6.43 13.08
C LYS A 31 -12.39 5.51 12.88
N PRO A 32 -12.56 4.32 12.26
CA PRO A 32 -11.44 3.44 11.94
C PRO A 32 -10.38 4.11 11.04
N ILE A 33 -9.11 3.77 11.22
CA ILE A 33 -8.02 4.29 10.37
C ILE A 33 -8.31 4.06 8.88
N LEU A 34 -8.85 2.89 8.53
CA LEU A 34 -9.25 2.58 7.15
C LEU A 34 -10.31 3.55 6.61
N PHE A 35 -11.24 4.03 7.46
CA PHE A 35 -12.23 5.03 7.07
C PHE A 35 -11.54 6.31 6.58
N HIS A 36 -10.58 6.82 7.35
CA HIS A 36 -9.83 8.02 6.97
C HIS A 36 -9.02 7.84 5.69
N THR A 37 -8.44 6.64 5.49
CA THR A 37 -7.75 6.30 4.23
C THR A 37 -8.72 6.35 3.05
N LEU A 38 -9.89 5.73 3.18
CA LEU A 38 -10.90 5.72 2.12
C LEU A 38 -11.47 7.11 1.86
N GLU A 39 -11.68 7.91 2.89
CA GLU A 39 -12.17 9.29 2.74
C GLU A 39 -11.23 10.14 1.87
N ARG A 40 -9.91 9.93 1.96
CA ARG A 40 -8.93 10.61 1.11
C ARG A 40 -8.95 10.11 -0.33
N LEU A 41 -9.00 8.80 -0.52
CA LEU A 41 -8.95 8.20 -1.86
C LEU A 41 -10.26 8.35 -2.63
N ASN A 42 -11.42 8.25 -1.96
CA ASN A 42 -12.73 8.33 -2.61
C ASN A 42 -13.06 9.74 -3.16
N LYS A 43 -12.37 10.76 -2.73
CA LYS A 43 -12.46 12.13 -3.24
C LYS A 43 -11.55 12.40 -4.44
N SER A 44 -10.76 11.42 -4.86
CA SER A 44 -9.77 11.55 -5.93
C SER A 44 -10.29 10.99 -7.27
N PHE A 45 -9.40 10.83 -8.23
CA PHE A 45 -9.68 10.48 -9.64
C PHE A 45 -9.89 8.98 -9.89
N PHE A 46 -9.94 8.14 -8.89
CA PHE A 46 -10.07 6.69 -9.07
C PHE A 46 -11.42 6.29 -9.66
N GLN A 47 -11.41 5.46 -10.71
CA GLN A 47 -12.61 4.86 -11.29
C GLN A 47 -13.21 3.76 -10.40
N SER A 48 -12.38 3.09 -9.62
CA SER A 48 -12.80 2.09 -8.63
C SER A 48 -11.77 1.99 -7.52
N ILE A 49 -12.24 1.70 -6.31
CA ILE A 49 -11.41 1.44 -5.14
C ILE A 49 -11.81 0.08 -4.59
N TYR A 50 -10.86 -0.84 -4.46
CA TYR A 50 -11.08 -2.16 -3.90
C TYR A 50 -10.41 -2.29 -2.54
N VAL A 51 -11.20 -2.60 -1.52
CA VAL A 51 -10.70 -2.94 -0.17
C VAL A 51 -10.70 -4.45 -0.01
N VAL A 52 -9.56 -5.03 0.29
CA VAL A 52 -9.40 -6.50 0.33
C VAL A 52 -9.13 -6.95 1.76
N GLY A 53 -10.12 -7.56 2.38
CA GLY A 53 -10.04 -8.11 3.73
C GLY A 53 -10.14 -9.62 3.78
N LYS A 54 -9.90 -10.23 4.94
CA LYS A 54 -10.08 -11.68 5.13
C LYS A 54 -11.58 -12.02 5.17
N LYS A 55 -11.95 -13.14 4.53
CA LYS A 55 -13.33 -13.62 4.45
C LYS A 55 -13.97 -13.79 5.84
N ASP A 56 -13.23 -14.39 6.74
CA ASP A 56 -13.71 -14.76 8.08
C ASP A 56 -13.32 -13.73 9.16
N SER A 57 -12.95 -12.51 8.76
CA SER A 57 -12.63 -11.42 9.69
C SER A 57 -13.89 -10.71 10.15
N PHE A 58 -14.18 -10.81 11.46
CA PHE A 58 -15.26 -10.05 12.08
C PHE A 58 -15.08 -8.55 11.87
N ASP A 59 -13.86 -8.03 12.09
CA ASP A 59 -13.56 -6.60 11.93
C ASP A 59 -13.83 -6.11 10.50
N PHE A 60 -13.47 -6.91 9.47
CA PHE A 60 -13.72 -6.56 8.08
C PHE A 60 -15.21 -6.55 7.75
N ALA A 61 -15.94 -7.57 8.21
CA ALA A 61 -17.38 -7.66 7.99
C ALA A 61 -18.14 -6.52 8.70
N SER A 62 -17.76 -6.22 9.94
CA SER A 62 -18.32 -5.10 10.71
C SER A 62 -18.01 -3.77 10.04
N PHE A 63 -16.75 -3.52 9.66
CA PHE A 63 -16.38 -2.31 8.94
C PHE A 63 -17.21 -2.12 7.67
N LYS A 64 -17.33 -3.16 6.86
CA LYS A 64 -18.14 -3.11 5.65
C LYS A 64 -19.58 -2.75 5.98
N LYS A 65 -20.21 -3.45 6.91
CA LYS A 65 -21.61 -3.22 7.32
C LYS A 65 -21.85 -1.78 7.77
N ASP A 66 -20.93 -1.24 8.57
CA ASP A 66 -21.11 0.06 9.23
C ASP A 66 -20.76 1.25 8.33
N TYR A 67 -19.87 1.03 7.34
CA TYR A 67 -19.27 2.15 6.59
C TYR A 67 -19.41 2.07 5.07
N GLU A 68 -19.87 0.97 4.46
CA GLU A 68 -19.95 0.89 2.99
C GLU A 68 -20.85 1.96 2.37
N SER A 69 -21.93 2.38 3.05
CA SER A 69 -22.82 3.42 2.58
C SER A 69 -22.17 4.81 2.47
N PHE A 70 -21.08 5.06 3.19
CA PHE A 70 -20.30 6.30 3.11
C PHE A 70 -19.42 6.36 1.86
N PHE A 71 -19.18 5.21 1.22
CA PHE A 71 -18.23 5.05 0.11
C PHE A 71 -18.86 4.30 -1.07
N PRO A 72 -19.84 4.88 -1.78
CA PRO A 72 -20.61 4.19 -2.83
C PRO A 72 -19.75 3.70 -4.01
N GLY A 73 -18.55 4.26 -4.20
CA GLY A 73 -17.59 3.81 -5.24
C GLY A 73 -16.58 2.76 -4.77
N VAL A 74 -16.64 2.32 -3.51
CA VAL A 74 -15.70 1.37 -2.92
C VAL A 74 -16.29 -0.04 -2.92
N ILE A 75 -15.50 -1.00 -3.36
CA ILE A 75 -15.87 -2.41 -3.46
C ILE A 75 -15.08 -3.23 -2.43
N PHE A 76 -15.76 -3.96 -1.57
CA PHE A 76 -15.17 -4.78 -0.52
C PHE A 76 -15.06 -6.23 -0.98
N LEU A 77 -13.81 -6.75 -1.05
CA LEU A 77 -13.50 -8.09 -1.51
C LEU A 77 -13.01 -8.97 -0.36
N PRO A 78 -13.67 -10.09 -0.03
CA PRO A 78 -13.26 -11.01 1.02
C PRO A 78 -12.20 -12.03 0.51
N LEU A 79 -11.09 -11.52 -0.05
CA LEU A 79 -10.03 -12.29 -0.71
C LEU A 79 -8.70 -12.30 0.02
N GLY A 80 -8.65 -11.71 1.23
CA GLY A 80 -7.40 -11.54 1.98
C GLY A 80 -6.62 -12.84 2.19
N GLY A 81 -5.29 -12.76 1.98
CA GLY A 81 -4.35 -13.85 2.24
C GLY A 81 -3.78 -13.80 3.66
N GLU A 82 -2.80 -14.67 3.91
CA GLU A 82 -2.07 -14.67 5.19
C GLU A 82 -1.12 -13.50 5.30
N GLU A 83 -0.45 -13.16 4.20
CA GLU A 83 0.44 -12.01 4.10
C GLU A 83 -0.15 -10.91 3.22
N ARG A 84 0.45 -9.70 3.31
CA ARG A 84 0.06 -8.55 2.48
C ARG A 84 0.23 -8.86 0.98
N SER A 85 1.35 -9.46 0.60
CA SER A 85 1.65 -9.86 -0.78
C SER A 85 0.65 -10.88 -1.33
N ASP A 86 0.21 -11.85 -0.51
CA ASP A 86 -0.83 -12.81 -0.90
C ASP A 86 -2.18 -12.13 -1.13
N THR A 87 -2.50 -11.14 -0.29
CA THR A 87 -3.72 -10.36 -0.42
C THR A 87 -3.74 -9.59 -1.74
N VAL A 88 -2.63 -8.93 -2.08
CA VAL A 88 -2.48 -8.19 -3.35
C VAL A 88 -2.57 -9.14 -4.54
N GLN A 89 -1.84 -10.27 -4.52
CA GLN A 89 -1.84 -11.25 -5.61
C GLN A 89 -3.25 -11.80 -5.88
N LYS A 90 -3.93 -12.28 -4.84
CA LYS A 90 -5.30 -12.83 -4.96
C LYS A 90 -6.26 -11.79 -5.55
N ALA A 91 -6.15 -10.55 -5.09
CA ALA A 91 -7.01 -9.48 -5.59
C ALA A 91 -6.72 -9.14 -7.04
N VAL A 92 -5.45 -8.97 -7.43
CA VAL A 92 -5.06 -8.66 -8.82
C VAL A 92 -5.56 -9.74 -9.77
N PHE A 93 -5.31 -11.03 -9.46
CA PHE A 93 -5.76 -12.13 -10.31
C PHE A 93 -7.29 -12.22 -10.39
N TYR A 94 -7.99 -12.05 -9.28
CA TYR A 94 -9.46 -11.98 -9.28
C TYR A 94 -9.97 -10.86 -10.19
N LEU A 95 -9.39 -9.66 -10.11
CA LEU A 95 -9.82 -8.52 -10.92
C LEU A 95 -9.60 -8.77 -12.41
N PHE A 96 -8.51 -9.42 -12.81
CA PHE A 96 -8.30 -9.84 -14.20
C PHE A 96 -9.32 -10.89 -14.63
N GLN A 97 -9.55 -11.94 -13.84
CA GLN A 97 -10.52 -13.00 -14.13
C GLN A 97 -11.94 -12.47 -14.29
N GLN A 98 -12.30 -11.44 -13.51
CA GLN A 98 -13.62 -10.80 -13.57
C GLN A 98 -13.72 -9.68 -14.60
N ASN A 99 -12.71 -9.46 -15.44
CA ASN A 99 -12.63 -8.36 -16.41
C ASN A 99 -12.85 -6.97 -15.80
N LYS A 100 -12.47 -6.79 -14.53
CA LYS A 100 -12.55 -5.52 -13.81
C LYS A 100 -11.32 -4.64 -14.06
N VAL A 101 -10.19 -5.27 -14.44
CA VAL A 101 -8.91 -4.63 -14.74
C VAL A 101 -8.37 -5.19 -16.06
N PHE A 102 -7.73 -4.35 -16.87
CA PHE A 102 -7.03 -4.72 -18.09
C PHE A 102 -5.54 -4.35 -17.99
N SER A 103 -4.69 -5.00 -18.77
CA SER A 103 -3.23 -4.87 -18.70
C SER A 103 -2.71 -3.44 -18.79
N GLN A 104 -3.41 -2.57 -19.52
CA GLN A 104 -3.06 -1.16 -19.70
C GLN A 104 -3.51 -0.25 -18.57
N ASP A 105 -4.42 -0.68 -17.67
CA ASP A 105 -4.88 0.13 -16.55
C ASP A 105 -3.77 0.36 -15.53
N TRP A 106 -3.90 1.41 -14.72
CA TRP A 106 -3.02 1.71 -13.61
C TRP A 106 -3.58 1.14 -12.31
N LEU A 107 -2.87 0.18 -11.71
CA LEU A 107 -3.16 -0.33 -10.36
C LEU A 107 -2.34 0.42 -9.32
N TRP A 108 -3.03 0.95 -8.31
CA TRP A 108 -2.49 1.71 -7.19
C TRP A 108 -2.60 0.89 -5.92
N VAL A 109 -1.50 0.34 -5.44
CA VAL A 109 -1.50 -0.41 -4.18
C VAL A 109 -1.20 0.55 -3.04
N HIS A 110 -2.15 0.67 -2.09
CA HIS A 110 -2.03 1.60 -0.98
C HIS A 110 -2.34 0.96 0.36
N ASP A 111 -1.50 1.19 1.36
CA ASP A 111 -1.66 0.61 2.69
C ASP A 111 -2.88 1.18 3.41
N ALA A 112 -3.73 0.32 3.96
CA ALA A 112 -4.95 0.66 4.68
C ALA A 112 -4.75 1.61 5.88
N VAL A 113 -3.51 1.69 6.41
CA VAL A 113 -3.16 2.48 7.59
C VAL A 113 -2.39 3.77 7.28
N ARG A 114 -2.24 4.13 6.00
CA ARG A 114 -1.58 5.38 5.60
C ARG A 114 -2.60 6.49 5.30
N CYS A 115 -3.40 6.82 6.31
CA CYS A 115 -4.54 7.75 6.18
C CYS A 115 -4.15 9.23 5.99
N LEU A 116 -2.86 9.59 6.08
CA LEU A 116 -2.38 10.96 5.91
C LEU A 116 -1.95 11.28 4.48
N ILE A 117 -2.33 10.46 3.51
CA ILE A 117 -2.06 10.72 2.10
C ILE A 117 -2.69 12.05 1.67
N GLN A 118 -1.93 12.85 0.91
CA GLN A 118 -2.36 14.15 0.44
C GLN A 118 -2.71 14.09 -1.05
N GLU A 119 -3.77 14.80 -1.43
CA GLU A 119 -4.25 14.86 -2.82
C GLU A 119 -3.14 15.29 -3.80
N LYS A 120 -2.34 16.30 -3.43
CA LYS A 120 -1.22 16.76 -4.26
C LYS A 120 -0.23 15.65 -4.61
N TRP A 121 0.03 14.69 -3.70
CA TRP A 121 0.94 13.57 -3.96
C TRP A 121 0.30 12.55 -4.90
N LEU A 122 -1.01 12.32 -4.78
CA LEU A 122 -1.76 11.46 -5.70
C LEU A 122 -1.72 12.06 -7.12
N GLN A 123 -1.93 13.36 -7.26
CA GLN A 123 -1.89 14.04 -8.56
C GLN A 123 -0.48 14.02 -9.18
N THR A 124 0.58 14.29 -8.39
CA THR A 124 1.95 14.21 -8.88
C THR A 124 2.30 12.79 -9.34
N LEU A 125 1.94 11.78 -8.54
CA LEU A 125 2.20 10.38 -8.88
C LEU A 125 1.45 9.97 -10.17
N LYS A 126 0.18 10.41 -10.31
CA LYS A 126 -0.62 10.22 -11.51
C LYS A 126 0.07 10.82 -12.74
N GLN A 127 0.50 12.08 -12.66
CA GLN A 127 1.19 12.76 -13.73
C GLN A 127 2.46 11.99 -14.16
N VAL A 128 3.30 11.59 -13.19
CA VAL A 128 4.54 10.86 -13.47
C VAL A 128 4.28 9.54 -14.22
N VAL A 129 3.31 8.72 -13.77
CA VAL A 129 3.03 7.44 -14.44
C VAL A 129 2.42 7.63 -15.83
N GLU A 130 1.61 8.66 -16.04
CA GLU A 130 1.02 8.96 -17.35
C GLU A 130 2.08 9.50 -18.35
N GLU A 131 2.97 10.40 -17.89
CA GLU A 131 4.02 10.99 -18.74
C GLU A 131 5.14 10.01 -19.07
N LYS A 132 5.63 9.28 -18.07
CA LYS A 132 6.74 8.33 -18.23
C LYS A 132 6.29 6.99 -18.78
N ASN A 133 5.03 6.63 -18.60
CA ASN A 133 4.48 5.30 -18.87
C ASN A 133 5.23 4.17 -18.13
N HIS A 134 5.77 4.48 -16.94
CA HIS A 134 6.50 3.58 -16.04
C HIS A 134 5.74 3.40 -14.74
N SER A 135 6.08 2.34 -14.00
CA SER A 135 5.71 2.20 -12.60
C SER A 135 6.31 3.34 -11.78
N ALA A 136 5.63 3.76 -10.72
CA ALA A 136 6.16 4.77 -9.80
C ALA A 136 5.68 4.55 -8.37
N ILE A 137 6.47 5.01 -7.39
CA ILE A 137 6.12 4.95 -5.98
C ILE A 137 6.33 6.29 -5.29
N LEU A 138 5.56 6.55 -4.25
CA LEU A 138 5.92 7.61 -3.32
C LEU A 138 7.12 7.18 -2.49
N ALA A 139 8.03 8.09 -2.23
CA ALA A 139 9.19 7.83 -1.39
C ALA A 139 9.61 9.09 -0.63
N SER A 140 10.15 8.93 0.58
CA SER A 140 10.75 10.03 1.34
C SER A 140 12.26 9.85 1.41
N LYS A 141 13.00 10.94 1.17
CA LYS A 141 14.45 10.94 1.27
C LYS A 141 14.88 10.64 2.72
N VAL A 142 15.93 9.84 2.89
CA VAL A 142 16.49 9.57 4.21
C VAL A 142 17.22 10.81 4.72
N THR A 143 16.79 11.32 5.87
CA THR A 143 17.35 12.52 6.52
C THR A 143 18.31 12.19 7.66
N ASP A 144 18.15 11.04 8.30
CA ASP A 144 18.97 10.61 9.42
C ASP A 144 20.23 9.87 8.95
N THR A 145 21.28 9.83 9.79
CA THR A 145 22.46 9.04 9.51
C THR A 145 22.16 7.55 9.60
N VAL A 146 22.36 6.83 8.50
CA VAL A 146 22.09 5.38 8.42
C VAL A 146 23.31 4.60 8.85
N LYS A 147 23.15 3.72 9.85
CA LYS A 147 24.21 2.80 10.33
C LYS A 147 23.86 1.37 9.92
N LYS A 148 24.82 0.66 9.35
CA LYS A 148 24.73 -0.78 9.13
C LYS A 148 25.42 -1.48 10.31
N ALA A 149 24.70 -2.37 10.99
CA ALA A 149 25.25 -3.18 12.06
C ALA A 149 26.00 -4.41 11.52
N GLU A 150 26.90 -4.95 12.32
CA GLU A 150 27.46 -6.30 12.09
C GLU A 150 26.33 -7.34 12.21
N PRO A 151 26.40 -8.45 11.45
CA PRO A 151 25.46 -9.55 11.61
C PRO A 151 25.41 -10.02 13.08
N ASP A 152 24.19 -10.21 13.61
CA ASP A 152 23.94 -10.73 14.96
C ASP A 152 24.53 -9.93 16.14
N LYS A 153 25.00 -8.71 15.88
CA LYS A 153 25.55 -7.81 16.90
C LYS A 153 24.96 -6.41 16.78
N LEU A 154 24.79 -5.71 17.93
CA LEU A 154 24.42 -4.29 17.97
C LEU A 154 25.68 -3.39 17.95
N VAL A 155 26.62 -3.72 17.04
CA VAL A 155 27.86 -2.96 16.83
C VAL A 155 27.83 -2.38 15.41
N ILE A 156 28.27 -1.15 15.26
CA ILE A 156 28.29 -0.47 13.95
C ILE A 156 29.39 -1.11 13.09
N ALA A 157 29.00 -1.71 11.96
CA ALA A 157 29.94 -2.16 10.94
C ALA A 157 30.38 -0.99 10.04
N THR A 158 29.42 -0.14 9.61
CA THR A 158 29.72 1.02 8.74
C THR A 158 28.60 2.06 8.77
N THR A 159 28.92 3.25 8.31
CA THR A 159 27.93 4.30 8.02
C THR A 159 27.61 4.24 6.52
N ILE A 160 26.32 4.19 6.19
CA ILE A 160 25.86 4.19 4.80
C ILE A 160 25.69 5.64 4.34
N GLN A 161 26.21 5.96 3.16
CA GLN A 161 25.96 7.25 2.51
C GLN A 161 24.48 7.34 2.14
N ARG A 162 23.80 8.40 2.58
CA ARG A 162 22.35 8.48 2.50
C ARG A 162 21.81 9.32 1.33
N ASP A 163 22.70 9.96 0.56
CA ASP A 163 22.30 10.98 -0.43
C ASP A 163 21.32 10.45 -1.48
N ASP A 164 21.43 9.15 -1.83
CA ASP A 164 20.55 8.46 -2.78
C ASP A 164 19.65 7.42 -2.12
N LEU A 165 19.48 7.47 -0.80
CA LEU A 165 18.61 6.57 -0.08
C LEU A 165 17.20 7.17 0.13
N TYR A 166 16.19 6.36 -0.17
CA TYR A 166 14.79 6.71 0.00
C TYR A 166 14.05 5.61 0.78
N LEU A 167 13.09 6.02 1.58
CA LEU A 167 12.16 5.14 2.26
C LEU A 167 10.91 5.00 1.38
N ALA A 168 10.68 3.79 0.86
CA ALA A 168 9.51 3.49 0.04
C ALA A 168 8.21 3.74 0.82
N GLN A 169 7.26 4.37 0.15
CA GLN A 169 5.94 4.69 0.68
C GLN A 169 4.86 4.09 -0.23
N THR A 170 3.60 4.27 0.14
CA THR A 170 2.45 3.98 -0.73
C THR A 170 1.60 5.23 -0.90
N PRO A 171 0.88 5.39 -2.05
CA PRO A 171 0.64 4.40 -3.10
C PRO A 171 1.89 4.03 -3.90
N GLN A 172 1.89 2.77 -4.39
CA GLN A 172 2.78 2.28 -5.42
C GLN A 172 1.92 2.01 -6.66
N VAL A 173 2.32 2.49 -7.83
CA VAL A 173 1.51 2.49 -9.05
C VAL A 173 2.20 1.72 -10.15
N PHE A 174 1.47 0.82 -10.78
CA PHE A 174 1.98 -0.07 -11.80
C PHE A 174 1.01 -0.19 -12.97
N PRO A 175 1.49 -0.38 -14.22
CA PRO A 175 0.65 -0.96 -15.24
C PRO A 175 0.14 -2.33 -14.74
N ALA A 176 -1.17 -2.57 -14.82
CA ALA A 176 -1.76 -3.75 -14.21
C ALA A 176 -1.18 -5.07 -14.75
N GLY A 177 -0.86 -5.12 -16.06
CA GLY A 177 -0.21 -6.29 -16.65
C GLY A 177 1.20 -6.54 -16.14
N VAL A 178 1.98 -5.47 -15.88
CA VAL A 178 3.33 -5.57 -15.29
C VAL A 178 3.24 -6.09 -13.85
N LEU A 179 2.32 -5.54 -13.06
CA LEU A 179 2.11 -6.02 -11.69
C LEU A 179 1.64 -7.48 -11.65
N ALA A 180 0.71 -7.88 -12.53
CA ALA A 180 0.26 -9.27 -12.61
C ALA A 180 1.43 -10.21 -12.91
N GLN A 181 2.26 -9.90 -13.92
CA GLN A 181 3.45 -10.68 -14.25
C GLN A 181 4.45 -10.76 -13.08
N ALA A 182 4.68 -9.64 -12.39
CA ALA A 182 5.57 -9.59 -11.23
C ALA A 182 5.08 -10.48 -10.06
N LEU A 183 3.75 -10.55 -9.88
CA LEU A 183 3.11 -11.38 -8.84
C LEU A 183 3.06 -12.86 -9.19
N GLU A 184 3.19 -13.26 -10.45
CA GLU A 184 3.33 -14.65 -10.89
C GLU A 184 4.72 -15.22 -10.60
N GLY A 185 5.75 -14.35 -10.55
CA GLY A 185 7.14 -14.74 -10.33
C GLY A 185 7.48 -15.11 -8.90
N ASP A 186 8.77 -15.28 -8.64
CA ASP A 186 9.29 -15.54 -7.30
C ASP A 186 9.16 -14.31 -6.40
N ARG A 187 8.35 -14.43 -5.36
CA ARG A 187 8.09 -13.40 -4.36
C ARG A 187 8.96 -13.52 -3.10
N THR A 188 9.89 -14.48 -3.08
CA THR A 188 10.75 -14.72 -1.91
C THR A 188 11.55 -13.46 -1.58
N GLY A 189 11.47 -13.05 -0.32
CA GLY A 189 12.18 -11.87 0.20
C GLY A 189 11.63 -10.52 -0.26
N ALA A 190 10.58 -10.48 -1.09
CA ALA A 190 9.98 -9.22 -1.50
C ALA A 190 9.33 -8.50 -0.32
N ARG A 191 9.61 -7.20 -0.19
CA ARG A 191 9.08 -6.36 0.88
C ARG A 191 7.85 -5.56 0.44
N ASP A 192 7.77 -5.27 -0.87
CA ASP A 192 6.67 -4.54 -1.51
C ASP A 192 6.53 -4.95 -2.99
N GLU A 193 5.56 -4.37 -3.68
CA GLU A 193 5.29 -4.67 -5.09
C GLU A 193 6.36 -4.05 -6.00
N ALA A 194 6.94 -2.91 -5.63
CA ALA A 194 8.02 -2.29 -6.41
C ALA A 194 9.22 -3.23 -6.57
N MET A 195 9.66 -3.88 -5.50
CA MET A 195 10.75 -4.86 -5.55
C MET A 195 10.46 -6.04 -6.50
N LEU A 196 9.19 -6.47 -6.63
CA LEU A 196 8.83 -7.52 -7.59
C LEU A 196 8.93 -7.02 -9.03
N VAL A 197 8.52 -5.78 -9.29
CA VAL A 197 8.62 -5.14 -10.62
C VAL A 197 10.07 -4.88 -11.00
N GLU A 198 10.92 -4.48 -10.05
CA GLU A 198 12.37 -4.33 -10.23
C GLU A 198 13.02 -5.66 -10.64
N LYS A 199 12.61 -6.79 -10.03
CA LYS A 199 13.09 -8.13 -10.41
C LYS A 199 12.78 -8.49 -11.88
N LEU A 200 11.77 -7.88 -12.49
CA LEU A 200 11.47 -8.02 -13.92
C LEU A 200 12.34 -7.12 -14.81
N GLY A 201 13.24 -6.33 -14.23
CA GLY A 201 14.02 -5.33 -14.96
C GLY A 201 13.21 -4.13 -15.45
N GLN A 202 12.02 -3.90 -14.89
CA GLN A 202 11.17 -2.78 -15.26
C GLN A 202 11.50 -1.56 -14.39
N PRO A 203 11.53 -0.36 -14.98
CA PRO A 203 11.82 0.86 -14.23
C PRO A 203 10.67 1.20 -13.26
N VAL A 204 11.07 1.70 -12.09
CA VAL A 204 10.14 2.23 -11.06
C VAL A 204 10.62 3.62 -10.66
N GLU A 205 9.83 4.64 -10.99
CA GLU A 205 10.14 6.04 -10.68
C GLU A 205 9.91 6.37 -9.20
N LEU A 206 10.78 7.19 -8.62
CA LEU A 206 10.61 7.71 -7.26
C LEU A 206 9.94 9.09 -7.30
N VAL A 207 8.79 9.21 -6.68
CA VAL A 207 8.13 10.51 -6.46
C VAL A 207 8.38 10.93 -5.02
N SER A 208 9.27 11.91 -4.85
CA SER A 208 9.69 12.37 -3.52
C SER A 208 8.59 13.16 -2.82
N VAL A 209 8.31 12.76 -1.58
CA VAL A 209 7.36 13.43 -0.71
C VAL A 209 7.99 13.73 0.65
N SER A 210 7.48 14.75 1.34
CA SER A 210 7.83 14.97 2.74
C SER A 210 7.24 13.86 3.60
N TYR A 211 8.03 13.35 4.54
CA TYR A 211 7.62 12.26 5.42
C TYR A 211 6.42 12.66 6.28
N THR A 212 5.34 11.89 6.20
CA THR A 212 4.22 11.96 7.14
C THR A 212 3.99 10.57 7.71
N HIS A 213 4.35 10.38 8.98
CA HIS A 213 4.18 9.14 9.69
C HIS A 213 3.18 9.31 10.81
N LEU A 214 2.13 8.48 10.83
CA LEU A 214 1.27 8.35 11.99
C LEU A 214 1.93 7.37 12.97
N THR A 215 2.53 7.89 14.04
CA THR A 215 2.93 7.10 15.20
C THR A 215 1.77 7.10 16.18
N LEU A 216 1.12 5.96 16.36
CA LEU A 216 0.25 5.78 17.53
C LEU A 216 1.16 5.61 18.76
N PRO A 217 0.87 6.28 19.90
CA PRO A 217 1.63 6.05 21.11
C PRO A 217 1.51 4.57 21.48
N THR A 218 2.64 3.89 21.55
CA THR A 218 2.74 2.58 22.18
C THR A 218 2.75 2.82 23.68
N SER A 219 1.78 2.26 24.41
CA SER A 219 1.66 2.37 25.86
C SER A 219 2.79 1.68 26.63
N ASP A 220 3.80 1.14 25.96
CA ASP A 220 4.82 0.28 26.54
C ASP A 220 6.22 0.80 26.23
N LEU A 221 6.49 2.03 26.70
CA LEU A 221 7.84 2.49 26.97
C LEU A 221 7.94 2.77 28.48
N VAL A 222 7.98 1.70 29.26
CA VAL A 222 8.53 1.67 30.62
C VAL A 222 9.57 0.58 30.67
#